data_f557dfb09f3689770cc1cbea52ef9d11
#
_entry.id   f557dfb09f3689770cc1cbea52ef9d11
#
_cell.length_a   1.000
_cell.length_b   1.000
_cell.length_c   1.000
_cell.angle_alpha   90.00
_cell.angle_beta   90.00
_cell.angle_gamma   90.00
#
_symmetry.space_group_name_H-M   'P 1'
#
loop_
_entity.id
_entity.type
_entity.pdbx_description
1 polymer ?
#
loop_
_entity_poly.entity_id
_entity_poly.type
_entity_poly.pdbx_seq_one_letter_code
_entity_poly.pdbx_strand_id
1 'polypeptide(L)'
;MFDKSLLELPWPTLVTLAAGYIGYFVANVGVKDQHKAVDITFTALVFGLFSAGIYHASVWMGINAYMAAFPAVMAAFVAGSCWRKYGRKWMYSLLRKYDISWSDNTSSAWQQMFGMTDYGTTEVIVILRNGSGLQSINVARFEGLPNGPYTLGNNGDVILYVTHSSPPDNEEWVEFKDVVHDSWGALATWIPADQIARVEIRRVKVKPTCES
;
A
#
# COMPACT_ATOMS: atom_id res chain seq x y z
N MET A 1 14.34 -19.56 14.77
CA MET A 1 15.03 -19.82 16.04
C MET A 1 15.47 -18.47 16.56
N PHE A 2 14.83 -17.93 17.60
CA PHE A 2 15.25 -16.67 18.19
C PHE A 2 16.59 -16.86 18.87
N ASP A 3 17.57 -16.05 18.51
CA ASP A 3 18.90 -16.07 19.13
C ASP A 3 18.79 -15.55 20.57
N LYS A 4 19.16 -16.36 21.56
CA LYS A 4 19.09 -16.00 22.98
C LYS A 4 19.94 -14.75 23.30
N SER A 5 20.97 -14.48 22.49
CA SER A 5 21.82 -13.29 22.62
C SER A 5 21.06 -11.96 22.51
N LEU A 6 19.95 -11.91 21.77
CA LEU A 6 19.12 -10.70 21.67
C LEU A 6 18.42 -10.34 22.98
N LEU A 7 18.05 -11.35 23.80
CA LEU A 7 17.38 -11.12 25.08
C LEU A 7 18.34 -10.69 26.21
N GLU A 8 19.64 -10.85 25.99
CA GLU A 8 20.70 -10.39 26.91
C GLU A 8 21.08 -8.91 26.74
N LEU A 9 20.51 -8.24 25.71
CA LEU A 9 20.74 -6.82 25.50
C LEU A 9 20.15 -5.96 26.62
N PRO A 10 20.81 -4.83 26.97
CA PRO A 10 20.27 -3.88 27.93
C PRO A 10 18.84 -3.43 27.55
N TRP A 11 17.98 -3.28 28.56
CA TRP A 11 16.57 -2.90 28.38
C TRP A 11 16.37 -1.68 27.45
N PRO A 12 17.12 -0.56 27.57
CA PRO A 12 17.00 0.57 26.65
C PRO A 12 17.24 0.20 25.19
N THR A 13 18.18 -0.71 24.93
CA THR A 13 18.52 -1.18 23.58
C THR A 13 17.37 -1.99 22.99
N LEU A 14 16.76 -2.90 23.77
CA LEU A 14 15.59 -3.68 23.37
C LEU A 14 14.42 -2.76 23.01
N VAL A 15 14.14 -1.75 23.86
CA VAL A 15 13.08 -0.76 23.60
C VAL A 15 13.35 0.01 22.33
N THR A 16 14.60 0.46 22.11
CA THR A 16 14.99 1.20 20.91
C THR A 16 14.81 0.38 19.64
N LEU A 17 15.25 -0.87 19.64
CA LEU A 17 15.12 -1.77 18.49
C LEU A 17 13.64 -2.09 18.18
N ALA A 18 12.87 -2.42 19.21
CA ALA A 18 11.46 -2.73 19.05
C ALA A 18 10.65 -1.52 18.55
N ALA A 19 10.85 -0.35 19.16
CA ALA A 19 10.21 0.89 18.76
C ALA A 19 10.63 1.32 17.35
N GLY A 20 11.91 1.18 17.00
CA GLY A 20 12.42 1.45 15.66
C GLY A 20 11.77 0.59 14.60
N TYR A 21 11.62 -0.71 14.86
CA TYR A 21 10.94 -1.62 13.96
C TYR A 21 9.44 -1.28 13.81
N ILE A 22 8.76 -0.93 14.91
CA ILE A 22 7.37 -0.49 14.87
C ILE A 22 7.22 0.78 14.02
N GLY A 23 8.08 1.78 14.21
CA GLY A 23 8.10 3.00 13.42
C GLY A 23 8.29 2.71 11.93
N TYR A 24 9.29 1.87 11.59
CA TYR A 24 9.52 1.40 10.22
C TYR A 24 8.28 0.69 9.64
N PHE A 25 7.71 -0.25 10.39
CA PHE A 25 6.55 -1.02 9.95
C PHE A 25 5.37 -0.12 9.59
N VAL A 26 5.03 0.83 10.47
CA VAL A 26 3.93 1.78 10.27
C VAL A 26 4.21 2.74 9.10
N ALA A 27 5.44 3.25 8.99
CA ALA A 27 5.85 4.15 7.91
C ALA A 27 5.75 3.50 6.52
N ASN A 28 5.92 2.17 6.43
CA ASN A 28 6.03 1.43 5.17
C ASN A 28 4.94 0.37 4.95
N VAL A 29 3.81 0.44 5.67
CA VAL A 29 2.66 -0.45 5.43
C VAL A 29 2.23 -0.33 3.96
N GLY A 30 2.13 -1.48 3.28
CA GLY A 30 1.75 -1.59 1.87
C GLY A 30 2.92 -1.52 0.87
N VAL A 31 4.16 -1.26 1.31
CA VAL A 31 5.34 -1.15 0.40
C VAL A 31 6.52 -2.00 0.89
N LYS A 32 6.41 -2.63 2.05
CA LYS A 32 7.52 -3.30 2.75
C LYS A 32 8.11 -4.51 2.01
N ASP A 33 7.36 -5.17 1.14
CA ASP A 33 7.79 -6.40 0.46
C ASP A 33 8.91 -6.17 -0.57
N GLN A 34 9.27 -4.91 -0.82
CA GLN A 34 10.27 -4.52 -1.81
C GLN A 34 11.50 -3.84 -1.19
N HIS A 35 11.50 -3.66 0.13
CA HIS A 35 12.65 -3.08 0.81
C HIS A 35 13.75 -4.12 0.99
N LYS A 36 14.98 -3.74 0.62
CA LYS A 36 16.15 -4.54 0.95
C LYS A 36 16.39 -4.53 2.46
N ALA A 37 17.00 -5.60 2.99
CA ALA A 37 17.30 -5.69 4.42
C ALA A 37 18.07 -4.47 4.96
N VAL A 38 18.94 -3.88 4.14
CA VAL A 38 19.70 -2.67 4.48
C VAL A 38 18.76 -1.47 4.68
N ASP A 39 17.79 -1.26 3.80
CA ASP A 39 16.83 -0.14 3.90
C ASP A 39 15.94 -0.27 5.14
N ILE A 40 15.54 -1.51 5.46
CA ILE A 40 14.77 -1.83 6.67
C ILE A 40 15.59 -1.45 7.90
N THR A 41 16.85 -1.88 7.95
CA THR A 41 17.74 -1.63 9.09
C THR A 41 17.98 -0.14 9.30
N PHE A 42 18.33 0.60 8.24
CA PHE A 42 18.57 2.05 8.36
C PHE A 42 17.31 2.81 8.77
N THR A 43 16.18 2.50 8.19
CA THR A 43 14.93 3.19 8.53
C THR A 43 14.50 2.86 9.97
N ALA A 44 14.62 1.60 10.39
CA ALA A 44 14.36 1.19 11.77
C ALA A 44 15.32 1.88 12.76
N LEU A 45 16.60 2.05 12.43
CA LEU A 45 17.56 2.81 13.26
C LEU A 45 17.15 4.27 13.41
N VAL A 46 16.69 4.94 12.36
CA VAL A 46 16.24 6.35 12.43
C VAL A 46 15.07 6.50 13.42
N PHE A 47 14.05 5.66 13.30
CA PHE A 47 12.91 5.67 14.24
C PHE A 47 13.33 5.23 15.64
N GLY A 48 14.28 4.29 15.74
CA GLY A 48 14.85 3.83 17.00
C GLY A 48 15.59 4.94 17.74
N LEU A 49 16.46 5.70 17.06
CA LEU A 49 17.16 6.84 17.65
C LEU A 49 16.20 7.92 18.14
N PHE A 50 15.15 8.23 17.37
CA PHE A 50 14.11 9.14 17.81
C PHE A 50 13.42 8.64 19.09
N SER A 51 13.03 7.35 19.10
CA SER A 51 12.42 6.70 20.25
C SER A 51 13.34 6.66 21.47
N ALA A 52 14.65 6.41 21.28
CA ALA A 52 15.65 6.44 22.34
C ALA A 52 15.74 7.83 22.99
N GLY A 53 15.67 8.89 22.21
CA GLY A 53 15.60 10.25 22.73
C GLY A 53 14.42 10.47 23.67
N ILE A 54 13.22 10.02 23.27
CA ILE A 54 12.01 10.10 24.11
C ILE A 54 12.14 9.23 25.36
N TYR A 55 12.70 8.02 25.24
CA TYR A 55 12.96 7.13 26.37
C TYR A 55 13.85 7.81 27.40
N HIS A 56 15.02 8.33 26.99
CA HIS A 56 15.95 9.00 27.89
C HIS A 56 15.37 10.27 28.50
N ALA A 57 14.63 11.06 27.74
CA ALA A 57 13.91 12.22 28.27
C ALA A 57 12.88 11.82 29.34
N SER A 58 12.14 10.74 29.13
CA SER A 58 11.17 10.22 30.10
C SER A 58 11.82 9.76 31.40
N VAL A 59 12.96 9.04 31.29
CA VAL A 59 13.74 8.63 32.47
C VAL A 59 14.30 9.83 33.21
N TRP A 60 14.81 10.84 32.47
CA TRP A 60 15.30 12.09 33.07
C TRP A 60 14.21 12.86 33.83
N MET A 61 12.96 12.80 33.36
CA MET A 61 11.80 13.36 34.08
C MET A 61 11.35 12.52 35.30
N GLY A 62 12.09 11.47 35.66
CA GLY A 62 11.81 10.62 36.82
C GLY A 62 10.82 9.48 36.57
N ILE A 63 10.45 9.20 35.32
CA ILE A 63 9.62 8.05 34.96
C ILE A 63 10.46 6.77 35.11
N ASN A 64 9.89 5.74 35.75
CA ASN A 64 10.54 4.44 35.87
C ASN A 64 10.97 3.91 34.49
N ALA A 65 12.17 3.32 34.40
CA ALA A 65 12.78 2.84 33.16
C ALA A 65 11.86 1.86 32.36
N TYR A 66 11.11 1.03 33.03
CA TYR A 66 10.16 0.13 32.34
C TYR A 66 8.95 0.89 31.80
N MET A 67 8.43 1.86 32.54
CA MET A 67 7.31 2.70 32.12
C MET A 67 7.71 3.68 31.01
N ALA A 68 8.97 4.12 30.95
CA ALA A 68 9.49 4.98 29.90
C ALA A 68 9.49 4.33 28.50
N ALA A 69 9.40 2.98 28.44
CA ALA A 69 9.26 2.26 27.17
C ALA A 69 7.93 2.59 26.46
N PHE A 70 6.85 2.80 27.22
CA PHE A 70 5.53 3.09 26.62
C PHE A 70 5.53 4.40 25.79
N PRO A 71 5.89 5.58 26.34
CA PRO A 71 5.95 6.81 25.53
C PRO A 71 6.95 6.72 24.39
N ALA A 72 8.06 5.99 24.53
CA ALA A 72 9.04 5.78 23.48
C ALA A 72 8.47 5.01 22.28
N VAL A 73 7.74 3.91 22.53
CA VAL A 73 7.08 3.11 21.50
C VAL A 73 5.95 3.92 20.84
N MET A 74 5.14 4.61 21.61
CA MET A 74 4.08 5.48 21.09
C MET A 74 4.61 6.60 20.21
N ALA A 75 5.74 7.21 20.60
CA ALA A 75 6.39 8.24 19.80
C ALA A 75 6.87 7.70 18.44
N ALA A 76 7.46 6.50 18.41
CA ALA A 76 7.85 5.85 17.15
C ALA A 76 6.64 5.53 16.26
N PHE A 77 5.54 5.05 16.84
CA PHE A 77 4.30 4.78 16.12
C PHE A 77 3.72 6.07 15.50
N VAL A 78 3.63 7.14 16.28
CA VAL A 78 3.15 8.45 15.83
C VAL A 78 4.07 9.03 14.75
N ALA A 79 5.39 8.96 14.96
CA ALA A 79 6.37 9.43 13.97
C ALA A 79 6.26 8.67 12.65
N GLY A 80 6.11 7.34 12.68
CA GLY A 80 5.89 6.51 11.49
C GLY A 80 4.60 6.87 10.76
N SER A 81 3.52 7.10 11.52
CA SER A 81 2.22 7.52 10.97
C SER A 81 2.29 8.91 10.32
N CYS A 82 2.92 9.87 10.98
CA CYS A 82 3.14 11.22 10.44
C CYS A 82 4.04 11.19 9.20
N TRP A 83 5.12 10.39 9.22
CA TRP A 83 5.96 10.21 8.05
C TRP A 83 5.19 9.66 6.86
N ARG A 84 4.37 8.63 7.06
CA ARG A 84 3.53 8.04 6.02
C ARG A 84 2.56 9.05 5.42
N LYS A 85 1.87 9.81 6.27
CA LYS A 85 0.80 10.74 5.83
C LYS A 85 1.33 12.02 5.21
N TYR A 86 2.38 12.61 5.79
CA TYR A 86 2.88 13.94 5.44
C TYR A 86 4.33 13.94 4.96
N GLY A 87 5.24 13.29 5.70
CA GLY A 87 6.67 13.36 5.47
C GLY A 87 7.07 12.86 4.09
N ARG A 88 6.48 11.77 3.66
CA ARG A 88 6.72 11.16 2.34
C ARG A 88 6.35 12.11 1.19
N LYS A 89 5.14 12.68 1.23
CA LYS A 89 4.67 13.63 0.21
C LYS A 89 5.55 14.89 0.18
N TRP A 90 5.88 15.42 1.34
CA TRP A 90 6.71 16.61 1.48
C TRP A 90 8.14 16.37 0.96
N MET A 91 8.76 15.26 1.32
CA MET A 91 10.10 14.90 0.88
C MET A 91 10.19 14.78 -0.65
N TYR A 92 9.26 14.06 -1.30
CA TYR A 92 9.25 13.94 -2.76
C TYR A 92 8.94 15.26 -3.47
N SER A 93 8.07 16.09 -2.89
CA SER A 93 7.84 17.44 -3.40
C SER A 93 9.12 18.29 -3.36
N LEU A 94 9.89 18.16 -2.27
CA LEU A 94 11.17 18.86 -2.12
C LEU A 94 12.22 18.36 -3.12
N LEU A 95 12.35 17.04 -3.28
CA LEU A 95 13.29 16.45 -4.23
C LEU A 95 13.00 16.86 -5.68
N ARG A 96 11.71 16.94 -6.05
CA ARG A 96 11.28 17.45 -7.37
C ARG A 96 11.56 18.95 -7.52
N LYS A 97 11.30 19.74 -6.47
CA LYS A 97 11.54 21.20 -6.50
C LYS A 97 13.00 21.56 -6.74
N TYR A 98 13.93 20.71 -6.28
CA TYR A 98 15.38 20.92 -6.45
C TYR A 98 15.98 20.09 -7.58
N ASP A 99 15.14 19.47 -8.45
CA ASP A 99 15.57 18.63 -9.57
C ASP A 99 16.53 17.48 -9.19
N ILE A 100 16.45 17.01 -7.93
CA ILE A 100 17.30 15.93 -7.42
C ILE A 100 16.77 14.57 -7.88
N SER A 101 15.44 14.38 -7.85
CA SER A 101 14.80 13.12 -8.26
C SER A 101 13.33 13.32 -8.61
N TRP A 102 12.93 12.73 -9.73
CA TRP A 102 11.52 12.64 -10.16
C TRP A 102 10.86 11.32 -9.73
N SER A 103 11.63 10.43 -9.11
CA SER A 103 11.12 9.15 -8.62
C SER A 103 10.28 9.37 -7.37
N ASP A 104 9.09 8.75 -7.32
CA ASP A 104 8.24 8.69 -6.14
C ASP A 104 8.62 7.52 -5.20
N ASN A 105 9.74 6.83 -5.50
CA ASN A 105 10.16 5.61 -4.82
C ASN A 105 9.04 4.57 -4.70
N THR A 106 8.09 4.63 -5.61
CA THR A 106 7.12 3.57 -5.78
C THR A 106 7.83 2.45 -6.52
N SER A 107 7.80 1.29 -5.95
CA SER A 107 8.47 0.10 -6.46
C SER A 107 8.01 -0.32 -7.85
N SER A 108 6.82 0.12 -8.26
CA SER A 108 6.32 -0.04 -9.62
C SER A 108 5.22 0.99 -9.92
N ALA A 109 5.09 1.38 -11.20
CA ALA A 109 3.96 2.19 -11.69
C ALA A 109 2.61 1.52 -11.36
N TRP A 110 2.59 0.19 -11.30
CA TRP A 110 1.48 -0.62 -10.88
C TRP A 110 0.99 -0.26 -9.48
N GLN A 111 1.88 -0.22 -8.49
CA GLN A 111 1.52 0.16 -7.11
C GLN A 111 1.12 1.64 -6.98
N GLN A 112 1.71 2.51 -7.80
CA GLN A 112 1.32 3.92 -7.80
C GLN A 112 -0.13 4.10 -8.26
N MET A 113 -0.60 3.26 -9.17
CA MET A 113 -1.99 3.30 -9.62
C MET A 113 -2.99 3.02 -8.48
N PHE A 114 -2.58 2.34 -7.41
CA PHE A 114 -3.46 2.03 -6.25
C PHE A 114 -3.40 3.06 -5.14
N GLY A 115 -2.31 3.80 -5.03
CA GLY A 115 -2.11 4.81 -3.98
C GLY A 115 -2.93 6.10 -4.17
N MET A 116 -3.63 6.27 -5.29
CA MET A 116 -4.41 7.46 -5.58
C MET A 116 -5.83 7.33 -5.02
N THR A 117 -6.06 7.84 -3.82
CA THR A 117 -7.37 7.84 -3.14
C THR A 117 -8.30 8.97 -3.59
N ASP A 118 -7.76 9.98 -4.28
CA ASP A 118 -8.53 11.15 -4.71
C ASP A 118 -9.31 10.92 -6.02
N TYR A 119 -9.17 9.73 -6.60
CA TYR A 119 -9.80 9.35 -7.86
C TYR A 119 -10.54 8.03 -7.72
N GLY A 120 -11.81 8.01 -8.10
CA GLY A 120 -12.60 6.79 -8.24
C GLY A 120 -12.36 6.13 -9.59
N THR A 121 -12.23 4.80 -9.60
CA THR A 121 -12.12 4.02 -10.83
C THR A 121 -13.52 3.80 -11.40
N THR A 122 -13.67 4.07 -12.69
CA THR A 122 -14.95 3.86 -13.41
C THR A 122 -14.88 2.66 -14.32
N GLU A 123 -13.70 2.32 -14.82
CA GLU A 123 -13.51 1.25 -15.78
C GLU A 123 -12.13 0.63 -15.64
N VAL A 124 -12.04 -0.67 -15.83
CA VAL A 124 -10.77 -1.42 -15.92
C VAL A 124 -10.82 -2.30 -17.16
N ILE A 125 -9.79 -2.20 -18.00
CA ILE A 125 -9.60 -3.02 -19.20
C ILE A 125 -8.31 -3.80 -19.03
N VAL A 126 -8.35 -5.09 -19.25
CA VAL A 126 -7.18 -5.97 -19.28
C VAL A 126 -7.06 -6.56 -20.68
N ILE A 127 -5.95 -6.28 -21.34
CA ILE A 127 -5.61 -6.89 -22.61
C ILE A 127 -4.70 -8.08 -22.33
N LEU A 128 -5.09 -9.25 -22.79
CA LEU A 128 -4.34 -10.47 -22.65
C LEU A 128 -3.27 -10.59 -23.75
N ARG A 129 -2.26 -11.42 -23.51
CA ARG A 129 -1.18 -11.64 -24.50
C ARG A 129 -1.63 -12.26 -25.81
N ASN A 130 -2.75 -12.97 -25.82
CA ASN A 130 -3.36 -13.50 -27.02
C ASN A 130 -4.13 -12.46 -27.84
N GLY A 131 -4.17 -11.18 -27.39
CA GLY A 131 -4.89 -10.09 -28.03
C GLY A 131 -6.35 -9.93 -27.58
N SER A 132 -6.91 -10.86 -26.80
CA SER A 132 -8.29 -10.70 -26.28
C SER A 132 -8.36 -9.64 -25.19
N GLY A 133 -9.48 -8.94 -25.12
CA GLY A 133 -9.78 -7.92 -24.13
C GLY A 133 -10.82 -8.37 -23.10
N LEU A 134 -10.61 -8.01 -21.84
CA LEU A 134 -11.58 -8.18 -20.76
C LEU A 134 -11.83 -6.82 -20.11
N GLN A 135 -13.07 -6.42 -19.97
CA GLN A 135 -13.45 -5.10 -19.50
C GLN A 135 -14.46 -5.18 -18.36
N SER A 136 -14.26 -4.33 -17.35
CA SER A 136 -15.21 -4.09 -16.28
C SER A 136 -15.64 -2.62 -16.31
N ILE A 137 -16.89 -2.36 -16.67
CA ILE A 137 -17.48 -1.02 -16.73
C ILE A 137 -18.29 -0.78 -15.46
N ASN A 138 -18.28 0.49 -14.98
CA ASN A 138 -19.00 0.93 -13.78
C ASN A 138 -18.66 0.06 -12.57
N VAL A 139 -17.37 -0.05 -12.31
CA VAL A 139 -16.81 -0.93 -11.27
C VAL A 139 -17.32 -0.63 -9.86
N ALA A 140 -17.79 0.59 -9.60
CA ALA A 140 -18.35 0.98 -8.31
C ALA A 140 -19.56 0.10 -7.90
N ARG A 141 -20.32 -0.45 -8.85
CA ARG A 141 -21.44 -1.36 -8.57
C ARG A 141 -21.01 -2.66 -7.88
N PHE A 142 -19.73 -2.99 -7.92
CA PHE A 142 -19.16 -4.21 -7.34
C PHE A 142 -18.48 -3.98 -5.98
N GLU A 143 -18.53 -2.76 -5.39
CA GLU A 143 -17.85 -2.43 -4.12
C GLU A 143 -18.28 -3.32 -2.95
N GLY A 144 -19.55 -3.74 -2.92
CA GLY A 144 -20.10 -4.63 -1.89
C GLY A 144 -19.77 -6.12 -2.06
N LEU A 145 -19.07 -6.51 -3.12
CA LEU A 145 -18.75 -7.91 -3.41
C LEU A 145 -17.42 -8.34 -2.75
N PRO A 146 -17.19 -9.66 -2.56
CA PRO A 146 -16.05 -10.19 -1.79
C PRO A 146 -14.68 -9.70 -2.24
N ASN A 147 -14.48 -9.42 -3.53
CA ASN A 147 -13.20 -8.93 -4.07
C ASN A 147 -13.24 -7.43 -4.36
N GLY A 148 -14.20 -6.69 -3.77
CA GLY A 148 -14.42 -5.29 -4.05
C GLY A 148 -14.74 -5.03 -5.52
N PRO A 149 -14.55 -3.81 -6.02
CA PRO A 149 -14.82 -3.50 -7.42
C PRO A 149 -13.84 -4.20 -8.38
N TYR A 150 -12.62 -4.44 -7.95
CA TYR A 150 -11.55 -5.21 -8.57
C TYR A 150 -10.40 -5.35 -7.58
N THR A 151 -9.56 -6.35 -7.78
CA THR A 151 -8.35 -6.54 -6.99
C THR A 151 -7.15 -6.62 -7.92
N LEU A 152 -6.10 -5.90 -7.55
CA LEU A 152 -4.83 -5.91 -8.28
C LEU A 152 -3.76 -6.47 -7.33
N GLY A 153 -3.26 -7.64 -7.67
CA GLY A 153 -2.27 -8.32 -6.85
C GLY A 153 -0.87 -7.71 -6.96
N ASN A 154 -0.05 -7.89 -5.94
CA ASN A 154 1.32 -7.37 -5.90
C ASN A 154 2.21 -7.91 -7.01
N ASN A 155 1.90 -9.10 -7.53
CA ASN A 155 2.63 -9.76 -8.60
C ASN A 155 2.17 -9.37 -10.00
N GLY A 156 1.20 -8.44 -10.11
CA GLY A 156 0.64 -8.01 -11.39
C GLY A 156 -0.55 -8.82 -11.88
N ASP A 157 -1.05 -9.77 -11.07
CA ASP A 157 -2.30 -10.48 -11.32
C ASP A 157 -3.51 -9.58 -11.01
N VAL A 158 -4.66 -9.90 -11.62
CA VAL A 158 -5.86 -9.09 -11.54
C VAL A 158 -7.07 -9.95 -11.28
N ILE A 159 -7.98 -9.50 -10.41
CA ILE A 159 -9.33 -10.05 -10.28
C ILE A 159 -10.34 -8.99 -10.72
N LEU A 160 -11.20 -9.33 -11.67
CA LEU A 160 -12.25 -8.45 -12.19
C LEU A 160 -13.60 -9.15 -12.17
N TYR A 161 -14.66 -8.34 -12.14
CA TYR A 161 -16.00 -8.73 -12.58
C TYR A 161 -16.16 -8.32 -14.05
N VAL A 162 -15.91 -9.26 -14.96
CA VAL A 162 -15.86 -8.99 -16.39
C VAL A 162 -17.26 -8.70 -16.92
N THR A 163 -17.50 -7.49 -17.42
CA THR A 163 -18.77 -7.08 -18.01
C THR A 163 -18.79 -7.19 -19.52
N HIS A 164 -17.63 -7.09 -20.16
CA HIS A 164 -17.46 -7.20 -21.60
C HIS A 164 -16.19 -7.97 -21.91
N SER A 165 -16.20 -8.69 -23.03
CA SER A 165 -14.97 -9.28 -23.61
C SER A 165 -14.89 -9.01 -25.09
N SER A 166 -13.67 -8.92 -25.58
CA SER A 166 -13.36 -8.81 -27.00
C SER A 166 -12.47 -9.99 -27.39
N PRO A 167 -12.80 -10.75 -28.46
CA PRO A 167 -11.92 -11.78 -28.96
C PRO A 167 -10.65 -11.18 -29.57
N PRO A 168 -9.56 -12.00 -29.77
CA PRO A 168 -8.39 -11.56 -30.49
C PRO A 168 -8.78 -11.09 -31.89
N ASP A 169 -8.14 -10.04 -32.38
CA ASP A 169 -8.33 -9.52 -33.74
C ASP A 169 -9.71 -8.91 -34.06
N ASN A 170 -10.57 -8.74 -33.07
CA ASN A 170 -11.86 -8.06 -33.24
C ASN A 170 -12.01 -6.96 -32.17
N GLU A 171 -12.32 -5.75 -32.59
CA GLU A 171 -12.56 -4.60 -31.70
C GLU A 171 -13.99 -4.60 -31.11
N GLU A 172 -14.83 -5.56 -31.48
CA GLU A 172 -16.19 -5.65 -31.04
C GLU A 172 -16.31 -6.23 -29.62
N TRP A 173 -16.84 -5.45 -28.69
CA TRP A 173 -17.03 -5.85 -27.30
C TRP A 173 -18.37 -6.55 -27.11
N VAL A 174 -18.34 -7.77 -26.59
CA VAL A 174 -19.53 -8.57 -26.26
C VAL A 174 -19.85 -8.42 -24.79
N GLU A 175 -21.08 -8.04 -24.47
CA GLU A 175 -21.54 -7.86 -23.09
C GLU A 175 -21.87 -9.19 -22.41
N PHE A 176 -21.42 -9.38 -21.18
CA PHE A 176 -21.84 -10.46 -20.27
C PHE A 176 -23.01 -9.98 -19.40
N LYS A 177 -24.19 -10.57 -19.57
CA LYS A 177 -25.40 -10.12 -18.89
C LYS A 177 -25.50 -10.57 -17.43
N ASP A 178 -24.89 -11.71 -17.07
CA ASP A 178 -25.10 -12.38 -15.77
C ASP A 178 -23.83 -12.35 -14.88
N VAL A 179 -23.14 -11.20 -14.83
CA VAL A 179 -21.93 -11.03 -13.98
C VAL A 179 -22.28 -11.12 -12.49
N VAL A 180 -23.47 -10.67 -12.11
CA VAL A 180 -24.03 -10.77 -10.76
C VAL A 180 -25.42 -11.39 -10.85
N HIS A 181 -25.63 -12.52 -10.21
CA HIS A 181 -26.87 -13.24 -10.20
C HIS A 181 -27.33 -13.50 -8.77
N ASP A 182 -28.60 -13.24 -8.48
CA ASP A 182 -29.17 -13.31 -7.11
C ASP A 182 -29.04 -14.68 -6.46
N SER A 183 -29.11 -15.75 -7.24
CA SER A 183 -29.06 -17.13 -6.72
C SER A 183 -27.69 -17.76 -6.75
N TRP A 184 -26.76 -17.30 -7.62
CA TRP A 184 -25.46 -17.96 -7.88
C TRP A 184 -24.28 -17.06 -7.50
N GLY A 185 -24.58 -15.81 -7.13
CA GLY A 185 -23.58 -14.85 -6.73
C GLY A 185 -22.92 -14.12 -7.89
N ALA A 186 -21.73 -13.57 -7.64
CA ALA A 186 -20.98 -12.76 -8.60
C ALA A 186 -19.80 -13.54 -9.20
N LEU A 187 -19.65 -13.46 -10.52
CA LEU A 187 -18.58 -14.12 -11.26
C LEU A 187 -17.32 -13.25 -11.29
N ALA A 188 -16.38 -13.54 -10.37
CA ALA A 188 -15.07 -12.92 -10.39
C ALA A 188 -14.09 -13.72 -11.25
N THR A 189 -13.38 -13.05 -12.15
CA THR A 189 -12.38 -13.65 -13.04
C THR A 189 -10.99 -13.29 -12.52
N TRP A 190 -10.20 -14.30 -12.16
CA TRP A 190 -8.78 -14.12 -11.85
C TRP A 190 -7.94 -14.26 -13.12
N ILE A 191 -7.04 -13.30 -13.34
CA ILE A 191 -6.16 -13.21 -14.49
C ILE A 191 -4.73 -13.21 -13.98
N PRO A 192 -3.95 -14.28 -14.24
CA PRO A 192 -2.56 -14.33 -13.82
C PRO A 192 -1.70 -13.32 -14.58
N ALA A 193 -0.66 -12.81 -13.93
CA ALA A 193 0.22 -11.77 -14.46
C ALA A 193 0.90 -12.15 -15.78
N ASP A 194 1.24 -13.42 -15.95
CA ASP A 194 1.89 -13.93 -17.16
C ASP A 194 0.98 -13.93 -18.40
N GLN A 195 -0.33 -13.85 -18.20
CA GLN A 195 -1.31 -13.72 -19.30
C GLN A 195 -1.61 -12.26 -19.65
N ILE A 196 -1.24 -11.32 -18.82
CA ILE A 196 -1.54 -9.90 -19.02
C ILE A 196 -0.48 -9.26 -19.92
N ALA A 197 -0.92 -8.60 -21.00
CA ALA A 197 -0.08 -7.76 -21.83
C ALA A 197 -0.14 -6.30 -21.36
N ARG A 198 -1.35 -5.81 -21.03
CA ARG A 198 -1.58 -4.41 -20.65
C ARG A 198 -2.83 -4.28 -19.77
N VAL A 199 -2.79 -3.36 -18.80
CA VAL A 199 -3.96 -2.95 -18.03
C VAL A 199 -4.19 -1.47 -18.21
N GLU A 200 -5.43 -1.09 -18.49
CA GLU A 200 -5.88 0.29 -18.62
C GLU A 200 -6.94 0.58 -17.56
N ILE A 201 -6.82 1.71 -16.89
CA ILE A 201 -7.76 2.11 -15.82
C ILE A 201 -8.23 3.52 -16.11
N ARG A 202 -9.55 3.69 -16.24
CA ARG A 202 -10.19 4.99 -16.34
C ARG A 202 -10.62 5.46 -14.97
N ARG A 203 -10.28 6.71 -14.63
CA ARG A 203 -10.55 7.30 -13.32
C ARG A 203 -11.20 8.66 -13.44
N VAL A 204 -12.06 8.92 -12.47
CA VAL A 204 -12.74 10.21 -12.32
C VAL A 204 -12.37 10.81 -10.95
N LYS A 205 -12.14 12.11 -10.90
CA LYS A 205 -11.88 12.81 -9.64
C LYS A 205 -13.13 12.72 -8.75
N VAL A 206 -12.97 12.16 -7.55
CA VAL A 206 -14.04 12.12 -6.55
C VAL A 206 -14.28 13.55 -6.08
N LYS A 207 -15.48 14.08 -6.29
CA LYS A 207 -15.87 15.38 -5.68
C LYS A 207 -15.90 15.16 -4.17
N PRO A 208 -15.31 16.05 -3.35
CA PRO A 208 -15.51 15.97 -1.91
C PRO A 208 -17.01 16.07 -1.64
N THR A 209 -17.57 15.03 -1.02
CA THR A 209 -18.93 15.07 -0.51
C THR A 209 -18.95 16.16 0.55
N CYS A 210 -19.60 17.27 0.28
CA CYS A 210 -19.96 18.22 1.31
C CYS A 210 -20.96 17.49 2.21
N GLU A 211 -20.50 16.99 3.35
CA GLU A 211 -21.37 16.56 4.43
C GLU A 211 -22.16 17.81 4.87
N SER A 212 -23.46 17.76 4.61
CA SER A 212 -24.46 18.70 5.09
C SER A 212 -24.94 18.30 6.47
#